data_29f9f3c3c72285e95ec845a74e44e8a6
#
_entry.id   29f9f3c3c72285e95ec845a74e44e8a6
#
_cell.length_a   1.000
_cell.length_b   1.000
_cell.length_c   1.000
_cell.angle_alpha   90.00
_cell.angle_beta   90.00
_cell.angle_gamma   90.00
#
_symmetry.space_group_name_H-M   'P 1'
#
loop_
_entity.id
_entity.type
_entity.pdbx_description
1 polymer ?
#
loop_
_entity_poly.entity_id
_entity_poly.type
_entity_poly.pdbx_seq_one_letter_code
_entity_poly.pdbx_strand_id
1 'polypeptide(L)'
;MLLRKRFVAASTAGIVLVSSIFAFTQTSTTAAPKSGYAPVDGLKMYYEIHGTGKPLILLHGGLGSTDMFSLIMPQLSQERQVIAVDLQAHGRTADVGSALGYETMADDVAELIHYLQIEKADLMGYSVGGEVALRTAIQHPEVVRKLVIVSAAFSRDGWYPEIVAGMTKMGADSARAMMQTPMYQLYAHIAPRPEDWPVLHTKLGEMFRKAYDWSKDVPAIKAPTLLVFGDADAVRTAHAVQFFELLGGGKKDGGWDGSGRSNAQLAILPGLTHYTIFSSPVLASTVTPFLDAVVPDGSSTPGTARSTQVRSGTQPSRLTALLRCTP
;
A
#
# COMPACT_ATOMS: atom_id res chain seq x y z
N MET A 1 -37.47 -84.50 -11.40
CA MET A 1 -37.16 -84.52 -9.97
C MET A 1 -36.32 -83.32 -9.63
N LEU A 2 -37.00 -82.19 -9.32
CA LEU A 2 -36.37 -80.87 -9.19
C LEU A 2 -36.66 -80.33 -7.75
N LEU A 3 -35.61 -80.23 -6.95
CA LEU A 3 -35.65 -79.65 -5.61
C LEU A 3 -35.60 -78.08 -5.72
N ARG A 4 -36.66 -77.41 -5.25
CA ARG A 4 -36.72 -75.99 -5.05
C ARG A 4 -36.10 -75.58 -3.70
N LYS A 5 -34.98 -74.89 -3.71
CA LYS A 5 -34.45 -74.19 -2.53
C LYS A 5 -35.07 -72.79 -2.41
N ARG A 6 -35.74 -72.52 -1.31
CA ARG A 6 -36.24 -71.20 -0.91
C ARG A 6 -35.14 -70.42 -0.26
N PHE A 7 -34.83 -69.23 -0.81
CA PHE A 7 -34.02 -68.24 -0.14
C PHE A 7 -34.94 -67.30 0.63
N VAL A 8 -34.62 -67.10 1.91
CA VAL A 8 -35.25 -66.10 2.78
C VAL A 8 -34.34 -64.84 2.68
N ALA A 9 -34.90 -63.75 2.24
CA ALA A 9 -34.25 -62.47 2.22
C ALA A 9 -34.53 -61.72 3.53
N ALA A 10 -33.47 -61.44 4.29
CA ALA A 10 -33.51 -60.54 5.46
C ALA A 10 -33.26 -59.11 5.02
N SER A 11 -34.29 -58.29 5.18
CA SER A 11 -34.18 -56.81 4.92
C SER A 11 -33.61 -56.12 6.13
N THR A 12 -32.37 -55.61 6.03
CA THR A 12 -31.80 -54.66 6.99
C THR A 12 -32.05 -53.24 6.48
N ALA A 13 -32.95 -52.52 7.16
CA ALA A 13 -33.19 -51.10 6.91
C ALA A 13 -32.04 -50.29 7.51
N GLY A 14 -31.18 -49.76 6.64
CA GLY A 14 -30.13 -48.79 7.02
C GLY A 14 -30.73 -47.39 7.05
N ILE A 15 -30.77 -46.78 8.22
CA ILE A 15 -31.11 -45.36 8.40
C ILE A 15 -29.88 -44.54 7.97
N VAL A 16 -29.96 -43.86 6.83
CA VAL A 16 -28.98 -42.88 6.40
C VAL A 16 -29.34 -41.53 7.02
N LEU A 17 -28.59 -41.12 8.03
CA LEU A 17 -28.63 -39.76 8.58
C LEU A 17 -27.93 -38.81 7.58
N VAL A 18 -28.68 -38.05 6.81
CA VAL A 18 -28.18 -36.98 5.98
C VAL A 18 -28.00 -35.74 6.86
N SER A 19 -26.74 -35.51 7.33
CA SER A 19 -26.36 -34.27 7.99
C SER A 19 -26.24 -33.17 6.94
N SER A 20 -27.23 -32.31 6.80
CA SER A 20 -27.18 -31.12 5.96
C SER A 20 -26.25 -30.09 6.61
N ILE A 21 -25.01 -29.99 6.10
CA ILE A 21 -24.10 -28.89 6.43
C ILE A 21 -24.60 -27.67 5.68
N PHE A 22 -25.31 -26.78 6.37
CA PHE A 22 -25.60 -25.44 5.88
C PHE A 22 -24.27 -24.65 5.91
N ALA A 23 -23.58 -24.59 4.78
CA ALA A 23 -22.50 -23.60 4.59
C ALA A 23 -23.15 -22.21 4.52
N PHE A 24 -23.07 -21.46 5.61
CA PHE A 24 -23.35 -20.02 5.57
C PHE A 24 -22.25 -19.35 4.74
N THR A 25 -22.54 -19.17 3.47
CA THR A 25 -21.77 -18.23 2.63
C THR A 25 -22.13 -16.84 3.15
N GLN A 26 -21.27 -16.26 4.01
CA GLN A 26 -21.32 -14.84 4.30
C GLN A 26 -20.95 -14.11 3.00
N THR A 27 -21.94 -13.72 2.23
CA THR A 27 -21.79 -12.67 1.23
C THR A 27 -21.54 -11.39 2.00
N SER A 28 -20.26 -11.00 2.12
CA SER A 28 -19.87 -9.66 2.55
C SER A 28 -20.42 -8.69 1.50
N THR A 29 -21.60 -8.16 1.73
CA THR A 29 -22.08 -6.98 1.02
C THR A 29 -21.21 -5.82 1.46
N THR A 30 -20.13 -5.54 0.70
CA THR A 30 -19.41 -4.29 0.85
C THR A 30 -20.41 -3.17 0.56
N ALA A 31 -20.71 -2.36 1.58
CA ALA A 31 -21.52 -1.16 1.39
C ALA A 31 -20.89 -0.32 0.28
N ALA A 32 -21.71 0.33 -0.55
CA ALA A 32 -21.21 1.26 -1.56
C ALA A 32 -20.28 2.29 -0.90
N PRO A 33 -19.17 2.66 -1.55
CA PRO A 33 -18.24 3.63 -0.98
C PRO A 33 -18.96 4.95 -0.72
N LYS A 34 -18.61 5.61 0.38
CA LYS A 34 -19.01 7.00 0.62
C LYS A 34 -18.06 7.88 -0.14
N SER A 35 -18.55 8.76 -0.99
CA SER A 35 -17.72 9.73 -1.70
C SER A 35 -18.12 11.17 -1.37
N GLY A 36 -17.22 12.09 -1.56
CA GLY A 36 -17.44 13.50 -1.30
C GLY A 36 -16.35 14.38 -1.87
N TYR A 37 -16.50 15.67 -1.62
CA TYR A 37 -15.53 16.70 -1.99
C TYR A 37 -15.11 17.46 -0.73
N ALA A 38 -13.82 17.49 -0.45
CA ALA A 38 -13.24 18.32 0.61
C ALA A 38 -12.84 19.69 0.04
N PRO A 39 -13.19 20.80 0.70
CA PRO A 39 -12.67 22.11 0.37
C PRO A 39 -11.24 22.24 0.94
N VAL A 40 -10.24 22.05 0.10
CA VAL A 40 -8.82 22.02 0.46
C VAL A 40 -8.09 23.05 -0.41
N ASP A 41 -7.47 24.06 0.17
CA ASP A 41 -6.64 25.08 -0.51
C ASP A 41 -7.24 25.63 -1.84
N GLY A 42 -8.57 25.85 -1.84
CA GLY A 42 -9.32 26.30 -3.03
C GLY A 42 -9.70 25.17 -3.98
N LEU A 43 -9.27 23.93 -3.74
CA LEU A 43 -9.73 22.73 -4.45
C LEU A 43 -11.09 22.27 -3.91
N LYS A 44 -11.84 21.58 -4.76
CA LYS A 44 -12.85 20.61 -4.36
C LYS A 44 -12.25 19.22 -4.57
N MET A 45 -11.46 18.75 -3.60
CA MET A 45 -10.72 17.51 -3.69
C MET A 45 -11.67 16.33 -3.51
N TYR A 46 -11.80 15.50 -4.55
CA TYR A 46 -12.64 14.31 -4.50
C TYR A 46 -11.97 13.21 -3.68
N TYR A 47 -12.76 12.53 -2.86
CA TYR A 47 -12.33 11.36 -2.13
C TYR A 47 -13.43 10.29 -2.06
N GLU A 48 -13.02 9.03 -1.88
CA GLU A 48 -13.87 7.88 -1.63
C GLU A 48 -13.43 7.17 -0.36
N ILE A 49 -14.40 6.71 0.45
CA ILE A 49 -14.14 5.95 1.68
C ILE A 49 -14.66 4.54 1.51
N HIS A 50 -13.77 3.56 1.62
CA HIS A 50 -14.04 2.14 1.55
C HIS A 50 -13.67 1.45 2.88
N GLY A 51 -14.53 0.57 3.39
CA GLY A 51 -14.29 -0.15 4.64
C GLY A 51 -14.37 0.72 5.88
N THR A 52 -13.90 0.16 7.00
CA THR A 52 -13.88 0.79 8.33
C THR A 52 -12.63 0.37 9.08
N GLY A 53 -12.22 1.13 10.10
CA GLY A 53 -11.04 0.83 10.91
C GLY A 53 -10.00 1.94 10.84
N LYS A 54 -8.72 1.59 10.92
CA LYS A 54 -7.63 2.57 10.90
C LYS A 54 -7.56 3.27 9.52
N PRO A 55 -7.43 4.61 9.48
CA PRO A 55 -7.43 5.36 8.22
C PRO A 55 -6.16 5.11 7.42
N LEU A 56 -6.35 4.88 6.11
CA LEU A 56 -5.31 4.78 5.09
C LEU A 56 -5.65 5.73 3.95
N ILE A 57 -4.86 6.79 3.77
CA ILE A 57 -4.94 7.65 2.59
C ILE A 57 -4.23 6.95 1.44
N LEU A 58 -4.91 6.84 0.29
CA LEU A 58 -4.41 6.15 -0.90
C LEU A 58 -4.30 7.12 -2.07
N LEU A 59 -3.07 7.34 -2.58
CA LEU A 59 -2.72 8.33 -3.58
C LEU A 59 -2.26 7.68 -4.89
N HIS A 60 -2.95 8.00 -6.00
CA HIS A 60 -2.69 7.45 -7.33
C HIS A 60 -1.48 8.09 -8.02
N GLY A 61 -0.99 7.49 -9.08
CA GLY A 61 0.08 8.01 -9.94
C GLY A 61 -0.40 9.09 -10.91
N GLY A 62 0.54 9.73 -11.60
CA GLY A 62 0.24 10.74 -12.64
C GLY A 62 -0.71 10.21 -13.71
N LEU A 63 -1.61 11.07 -14.20
CA LEU A 63 -2.70 10.76 -15.12
C LEU A 63 -3.72 9.74 -14.60
N GLY A 64 -3.65 9.37 -13.33
CA GLY A 64 -4.53 8.38 -12.70
C GLY A 64 -5.75 8.98 -12.01
N SER A 65 -6.43 8.14 -11.25
CA SER A 65 -7.54 8.45 -10.35
C SER A 65 -7.65 7.38 -9.28
N THR A 66 -8.60 7.50 -8.36
CA THR A 66 -8.95 6.47 -7.37
C THR A 66 -9.23 5.12 -8.02
N ASP A 67 -9.76 5.09 -9.24
CA ASP A 67 -10.10 3.88 -10.01
C ASP A 67 -8.87 2.98 -10.30
N MET A 68 -7.64 3.53 -10.27
CA MET A 68 -6.41 2.74 -10.46
C MET A 68 -6.30 1.57 -9.47
N PHE A 69 -6.85 1.73 -8.28
CA PHE A 69 -6.73 0.76 -7.20
C PHE A 69 -7.90 -0.22 -7.11
N SER A 70 -8.83 -0.20 -8.06
CA SER A 70 -10.05 -1.01 -8.04
C SER A 70 -9.82 -2.50 -7.78
N LEU A 71 -8.74 -3.09 -8.33
CA LEU A 71 -8.40 -4.50 -8.15
C LEU A 71 -7.87 -4.86 -6.76
N ILE A 72 -7.22 -3.91 -6.06
CA ILE A 72 -6.65 -4.15 -4.73
C ILE A 72 -7.48 -3.53 -3.61
N MET A 73 -8.42 -2.64 -3.94
CA MET A 73 -9.28 -1.97 -2.98
C MET A 73 -10.06 -2.94 -2.07
N PRO A 74 -10.68 -4.03 -2.58
CA PRO A 74 -11.39 -4.98 -1.72
C PRO A 74 -10.50 -5.61 -0.64
N GLN A 75 -9.23 -5.90 -0.97
CA GLN A 75 -8.29 -6.47 -0.01
C GLN A 75 -7.81 -5.42 1.00
N LEU A 76 -7.50 -4.21 0.53
CA LEU A 76 -7.04 -3.12 1.41
C LEU A 76 -8.11 -2.67 2.40
N SER A 77 -9.39 -2.69 2.01
CA SER A 77 -10.50 -2.18 2.83
C SER A 77 -11.13 -3.21 3.78
N GLN A 78 -10.60 -4.43 3.88
CA GLN A 78 -11.15 -5.47 4.78
C GLN A 78 -11.09 -5.06 6.26
N GLU A 79 -9.94 -4.56 6.70
CA GLU A 79 -9.65 -4.28 8.11
C GLU A 79 -9.31 -2.80 8.36
N ARG A 80 -9.49 -1.93 7.34
CA ARG A 80 -9.16 -0.51 7.45
C ARG A 80 -10.10 0.38 6.66
N GLN A 81 -10.17 1.65 7.07
CA GLN A 81 -10.85 2.69 6.32
C GLN A 81 -9.90 3.23 5.25
N VAL A 82 -10.07 2.80 4.00
CA VAL A 82 -9.27 3.33 2.87
C VAL A 82 -9.94 4.58 2.34
N ILE A 83 -9.21 5.68 2.32
CA ILE A 83 -9.62 6.97 1.79
C ILE A 83 -8.81 7.21 0.52
N ALA A 84 -9.37 6.85 -0.62
CA ALA A 84 -8.75 7.07 -1.92
C ALA A 84 -9.07 8.49 -2.41
N VAL A 85 -8.08 9.16 -3.00
CA VAL A 85 -8.14 10.60 -3.33
C VAL A 85 -7.78 10.82 -4.79
N ASP A 86 -8.55 11.64 -5.48
CA ASP A 86 -8.15 12.20 -6.78
C ASP A 86 -7.36 13.50 -6.54
N LEU A 87 -6.06 13.50 -6.90
CA LEU A 87 -5.18 14.66 -6.74
C LEU A 87 -5.60 15.83 -7.65
N GLN A 88 -5.10 17.05 -7.39
CA GLN A 88 -5.40 18.25 -8.20
C GLN A 88 -5.26 17.95 -9.70
N ALA A 89 -6.23 18.41 -10.50
CA ALA A 89 -6.36 18.23 -11.95
C ALA A 89 -6.55 16.79 -12.41
N HIS A 90 -6.61 15.80 -11.51
CA HIS A 90 -6.79 14.39 -11.85
C HIS A 90 -8.21 13.91 -11.52
N GLY A 91 -8.68 12.92 -12.28
CA GLY A 91 -9.95 12.26 -12.02
C GLY A 91 -11.09 13.25 -11.85
N ARG A 92 -11.78 13.18 -10.70
CA ARG A 92 -12.94 14.02 -10.36
C ARG A 92 -12.57 15.35 -9.69
N THR A 93 -11.28 15.54 -9.37
CA THR A 93 -10.76 16.81 -8.83
C THR A 93 -10.35 17.74 -9.96
N ALA A 94 -11.15 18.80 -10.18
CA ALA A 94 -10.89 19.78 -11.25
C ALA A 94 -9.57 20.54 -11.01
N ASP A 95 -8.99 21.02 -12.10
CA ASP A 95 -7.90 22.00 -12.02
C ASP A 95 -8.40 23.38 -11.54
N VAL A 96 -7.60 24.05 -10.73
CA VAL A 96 -7.92 25.39 -10.18
C VAL A 96 -6.96 26.48 -10.69
N GLY A 97 -6.15 26.17 -11.70
CA GLY A 97 -5.25 27.14 -12.33
C GLY A 97 -3.87 27.22 -11.69
N SER A 98 -3.68 26.83 -10.42
CA SER A 98 -2.37 26.78 -9.75
C SER A 98 -1.45 25.75 -10.41
N ALA A 99 -0.13 25.94 -10.29
CA ALA A 99 0.85 24.94 -10.76
C ALA A 99 0.77 23.66 -9.92
N LEU A 100 1.02 22.51 -10.56
CA LEU A 100 1.24 21.28 -9.81
C LEU A 100 2.64 21.28 -9.16
N GLY A 101 2.71 20.77 -7.94
CA GLY A 101 3.96 20.60 -7.18
C GLY A 101 3.80 19.52 -6.12
N TYR A 102 4.87 18.80 -5.82
CA TYR A 102 4.85 17.80 -4.75
C TYR A 102 4.56 18.43 -3.38
N GLU A 103 5.11 19.63 -3.16
CA GLU A 103 4.94 20.40 -1.94
C GLU A 103 3.49 20.81 -1.73
N THR A 104 2.86 21.41 -2.73
CA THR A 104 1.46 21.86 -2.66
C THR A 104 0.50 20.69 -2.54
N MET A 105 0.73 19.60 -3.30
CA MET A 105 -0.11 18.41 -3.16
C MET A 105 0.07 17.71 -1.80
N ALA A 106 1.23 17.85 -1.16
CA ALA A 106 1.46 17.35 0.20
C ALA A 106 0.68 18.18 1.24
N ASP A 107 0.62 19.49 1.07
CA ASP A 107 -0.21 20.40 1.87
C ASP A 107 -1.69 20.05 1.71
N ASP A 108 -2.16 19.84 0.47
CA ASP A 108 -3.53 19.41 0.17
C ASP A 108 -3.90 18.09 0.87
N VAL A 109 -2.99 17.11 0.92
CA VAL A 109 -3.21 15.83 1.61
C VAL A 109 -3.31 16.03 3.12
N ALA A 110 -2.47 16.87 3.71
CA ALA A 110 -2.52 17.19 5.14
C ALA A 110 -3.84 17.90 5.51
N GLU A 111 -4.25 18.87 4.70
CA GLU A 111 -5.53 19.57 4.85
C GLU A 111 -6.73 18.62 4.72
N LEU A 112 -6.70 17.66 3.80
CA LEU A 112 -7.75 16.64 3.69
C LEU A 112 -7.84 15.80 4.97
N ILE A 113 -6.70 15.38 5.55
CA ILE A 113 -6.66 14.63 6.80
C ILE A 113 -7.31 15.44 7.93
N HIS A 114 -6.99 16.74 8.04
CA HIS A 114 -7.61 17.65 9.02
C HIS A 114 -9.11 17.84 8.75
N TYR A 115 -9.52 18.05 7.50
CA TYR A 115 -10.93 18.19 7.13
C TYR A 115 -11.76 16.98 7.53
N LEU A 116 -11.20 15.77 7.37
CA LEU A 116 -11.83 14.52 7.77
C LEU A 116 -11.77 14.25 9.29
N GLN A 117 -11.20 15.18 10.06
CA GLN A 117 -11.02 15.07 11.52
C GLN A 117 -10.21 13.83 11.94
N ILE A 118 -9.23 13.47 11.12
CA ILE A 118 -8.31 12.36 11.38
C ILE A 118 -7.06 12.94 12.03
N GLU A 119 -6.69 12.44 13.21
CA GLU A 119 -5.47 12.89 13.91
C GLU A 119 -4.22 12.42 13.16
N LYS A 120 -4.16 11.13 12.82
CA LYS A 120 -3.06 10.53 12.04
C LYS A 120 -3.60 9.43 11.13
N ALA A 121 -3.10 9.40 9.90
CA ALA A 121 -3.40 8.35 8.93
C ALA A 121 -2.14 7.58 8.51
N ASP A 122 -2.32 6.36 8.05
CA ASP A 122 -1.34 5.71 7.18
C ASP A 122 -1.42 6.37 5.80
N LEU A 123 -0.29 6.57 5.15
CA LEU A 123 -0.24 7.03 3.77
C LEU A 123 0.30 5.91 2.88
N MET A 124 -0.35 5.65 1.77
CA MET A 124 0.15 4.79 0.71
C MET A 124 0.02 5.53 -0.61
N GLY A 125 1.14 5.72 -1.30
CA GLY A 125 1.15 6.39 -2.59
C GLY A 125 1.92 5.60 -3.64
N TYR A 126 1.44 5.67 -4.88
CA TYR A 126 2.08 5.06 -6.04
C TYR A 126 2.60 6.14 -6.99
N SER A 127 3.85 6.01 -7.48
CA SER A 127 4.45 6.93 -8.47
C SER A 127 4.35 8.38 -7.96
N VAL A 128 3.77 9.33 -8.72
CA VAL A 128 3.51 10.71 -8.26
C VAL A 128 2.84 10.73 -6.88
N GLY A 129 1.84 9.88 -6.64
CA GLY A 129 1.21 9.78 -5.31
C GLY A 129 2.17 9.28 -4.23
N GLY A 130 3.16 8.45 -4.59
CA GLY A 130 4.23 8.02 -3.68
C GLY A 130 5.18 9.15 -3.31
N GLU A 131 5.52 10.00 -4.28
CA GLU A 131 6.31 11.21 -4.07
C GLU A 131 5.56 12.24 -3.23
N VAL A 132 4.23 12.39 -3.45
CA VAL A 132 3.35 13.23 -2.63
C VAL A 132 3.28 12.67 -1.20
N ALA A 133 3.07 11.37 -1.01
CA ALA A 133 3.04 10.74 0.31
C ALA A 133 4.37 10.94 1.07
N LEU A 134 5.50 10.78 0.37
CA LEU A 134 6.84 11.05 0.92
C LEU A 134 6.97 12.51 1.33
N ARG A 135 6.55 13.43 0.47
CA ARG A 135 6.63 14.86 0.74
C ARG A 135 5.72 15.26 1.90
N THR A 136 4.52 14.67 2.00
CA THR A 136 3.64 14.84 3.17
C THR A 136 4.33 14.39 4.46
N ALA A 137 5.01 13.24 4.46
CA ALA A 137 5.73 12.77 5.65
C ALA A 137 6.93 13.66 6.03
N ILE A 138 7.50 14.40 5.10
CA ILE A 138 8.57 15.38 5.33
C ILE A 138 7.99 16.71 5.87
N GLN A 139 6.93 17.25 5.25
CA GLN A 139 6.35 18.56 5.61
C GLN A 139 5.43 18.49 6.81
N HIS A 140 4.64 17.42 6.93
CA HIS A 140 3.56 17.24 7.90
C HIS A 140 3.72 15.92 8.66
N PRO A 141 4.85 15.66 9.36
CA PRO A 141 5.09 14.40 10.06
C PRO A 141 4.07 14.11 11.17
N GLU A 142 3.40 15.15 11.67
CA GLU A 142 2.38 15.05 12.73
C GLU A 142 1.12 14.32 12.29
N VAL A 143 0.75 14.37 11.00
CA VAL A 143 -0.46 13.68 10.48
C VAL A 143 -0.18 12.27 9.96
N VAL A 144 1.10 11.85 9.90
CA VAL A 144 1.50 10.56 9.33
C VAL A 144 1.77 9.54 10.43
N ARG A 145 1.07 8.39 10.39
CA ARG A 145 1.28 7.26 11.31
C ARG A 145 2.25 6.23 10.72
N LYS A 146 2.05 5.82 9.48
CA LYS A 146 2.92 4.94 8.69
C LYS A 146 2.99 5.42 7.26
N LEU A 147 4.05 5.04 6.56
CA LEU A 147 4.28 5.43 5.17
C LEU A 147 4.53 4.20 4.30
N VAL A 148 3.81 4.07 3.20
CA VAL A 148 4.03 3.05 2.16
C VAL A 148 4.30 3.78 0.85
N ILE A 149 5.50 3.62 0.32
CA ILE A 149 5.93 4.21 -0.95
C ILE A 149 6.01 3.11 -1.99
N VAL A 150 5.20 3.24 -3.03
CA VAL A 150 5.14 2.25 -4.12
C VAL A 150 5.70 2.89 -5.39
N SER A 151 6.81 2.37 -5.90
CA SER A 151 7.40 2.77 -7.19
C SER A 151 7.59 4.28 -7.32
N ALA A 152 8.15 4.93 -6.30
CA ALA A 152 8.44 6.38 -6.30
C ALA A 152 9.84 6.68 -5.77
N ALA A 153 10.41 7.79 -6.24
CA ALA A 153 11.78 8.16 -5.96
C ALA A 153 11.86 9.33 -4.96
N PHE A 154 12.88 9.36 -4.10
CA PHE A 154 13.17 10.51 -3.24
C PHE A 154 13.95 11.62 -3.97
N SER A 155 14.45 11.33 -5.18
CA SER A 155 15.09 12.32 -6.04
C SER A 155 14.83 11.98 -7.50
N ARG A 156 14.85 12.99 -8.36
CA ARG A 156 14.65 12.82 -9.81
C ARG A 156 15.62 11.81 -10.44
N ASP A 157 16.85 11.74 -9.93
CA ASP A 157 17.87 10.81 -10.42
C ASP A 157 17.56 9.34 -10.07
N GLY A 158 16.54 9.08 -9.27
CA GLY A 158 16.06 7.73 -8.99
C GLY A 158 15.43 7.04 -10.19
N TRP A 159 14.89 7.79 -11.12
CA TRP A 159 14.26 7.29 -12.35
C TRP A 159 15.30 6.93 -13.41
N TYR A 160 14.97 6.01 -14.30
CA TYR A 160 15.80 5.78 -15.49
C TYR A 160 15.80 7.01 -16.40
N PRO A 161 16.93 7.33 -17.08
CA PRO A 161 17.06 8.54 -17.92
C PRO A 161 16.01 8.63 -19.02
N GLU A 162 15.64 7.52 -19.65
CA GLU A 162 14.59 7.45 -20.69
C GLU A 162 13.20 7.77 -20.14
N ILE A 163 12.92 7.38 -18.89
CA ILE A 163 11.67 7.72 -18.20
C ILE A 163 11.63 9.22 -17.92
N VAL A 164 12.70 9.79 -17.37
CA VAL A 164 12.82 11.24 -17.15
C VAL A 164 12.64 11.99 -18.47
N ALA A 165 13.27 11.52 -19.55
CA ALA A 165 13.13 12.14 -20.88
C ALA A 165 11.67 12.09 -21.39
N GLY A 166 10.92 11.01 -21.13
CA GLY A 166 9.50 10.90 -21.44
C GLY A 166 8.65 11.86 -20.61
N MET A 167 8.83 11.87 -19.29
CA MET A 167 8.10 12.71 -18.34
C MET A 167 8.29 14.21 -18.65
N THR A 168 9.52 14.65 -18.96
CA THR A 168 9.82 16.05 -19.25
C THR A 168 9.28 16.54 -20.59
N LYS A 169 8.92 15.62 -21.51
CA LYS A 169 8.25 15.91 -22.80
C LYS A 169 6.73 16.00 -22.69
N MET A 170 6.17 15.73 -21.51
CA MET A 170 4.72 15.82 -21.36
C MET A 170 4.22 17.25 -21.62
N GLY A 171 3.09 17.33 -22.31
CA GLY A 171 2.46 18.58 -22.73
C GLY A 171 1.27 18.31 -23.66
N ALA A 172 0.79 19.34 -24.37
CA ALA A 172 -0.39 19.23 -25.23
C ALA A 172 -0.25 18.17 -26.35
N ASP A 173 0.96 17.97 -26.89
CA ASP A 173 1.18 16.97 -27.92
C ASP A 173 1.10 15.53 -27.39
N SER A 174 1.70 15.27 -26.22
CA SER A 174 1.55 13.96 -25.55
C SER A 174 0.11 13.69 -25.14
N ALA A 175 -0.62 14.71 -24.67
CA ALA A 175 -2.06 14.61 -24.39
C ALA A 175 -2.84 14.13 -25.61
N ARG A 176 -2.58 14.74 -26.77
CA ARG A 176 -3.23 14.38 -28.03
C ARG A 176 -2.91 12.94 -28.44
N ALA A 177 -1.64 12.54 -28.33
CA ALA A 177 -1.20 11.17 -28.64
C ALA A 177 -1.88 10.11 -27.75
N MET A 178 -2.27 10.47 -26.54
CA MET A 178 -2.88 9.53 -25.57
C MET A 178 -4.41 9.48 -25.64
N MET A 179 -5.09 10.26 -26.47
CA MET A 179 -6.57 10.31 -26.53
C MET A 179 -7.25 8.99 -26.91
N GLN A 180 -6.49 8.02 -27.46
CA GLN A 180 -7.02 6.67 -27.79
C GLN A 180 -6.72 5.64 -26.69
N THR A 181 -6.08 6.03 -25.59
CA THR A 181 -5.74 5.12 -24.49
C THR A 181 -6.90 4.96 -23.50
N PRO A 182 -6.98 3.80 -22.81
CA PRO A 182 -7.95 3.62 -21.71
C PRO A 182 -7.82 4.68 -20.61
N MET A 183 -6.63 5.22 -20.39
CA MET A 183 -6.36 6.26 -19.40
C MET A 183 -7.10 7.56 -19.73
N TYR A 184 -7.04 8.01 -20.99
CA TYR A 184 -7.83 9.16 -21.42
C TYR A 184 -9.33 8.88 -21.38
N GLN A 185 -9.76 7.70 -21.83
CA GLN A 185 -11.18 7.32 -21.82
C GLN A 185 -11.78 7.37 -20.41
N LEU A 186 -11.02 6.87 -19.42
CA LEU A 186 -11.43 6.98 -18.01
C LEU A 186 -11.50 8.46 -17.58
N TYR A 187 -10.44 9.24 -17.82
CA TYR A 187 -10.41 10.65 -17.48
C TYR A 187 -11.60 11.39 -18.10
N ALA A 188 -11.84 11.21 -19.40
CA ALA A 188 -12.93 11.86 -20.12
C ALA A 188 -14.33 11.48 -19.59
N HIS A 189 -14.45 10.28 -18.99
CA HIS A 189 -15.71 9.83 -18.41
C HIS A 189 -15.98 10.42 -17.01
N ILE A 190 -14.93 10.62 -16.20
CA ILE A 190 -15.09 10.98 -14.77
C ILE A 190 -14.73 12.42 -14.45
N ALA A 191 -13.89 13.07 -15.27
CA ALA A 191 -13.43 14.43 -15.00
C ALA A 191 -14.58 15.45 -15.14
N PRO A 192 -14.66 16.44 -14.22
CA PRO A 192 -15.64 17.52 -14.33
C PRO A 192 -15.49 18.35 -15.61
N ARG A 193 -14.29 18.44 -16.15
CA ARG A 193 -13.92 19.14 -17.38
C ARG A 193 -12.97 18.27 -18.21
N PRO A 194 -13.50 17.36 -19.05
CA PRO A 194 -12.68 16.46 -19.87
C PRO A 194 -11.73 17.19 -20.83
N GLU A 195 -12.07 18.42 -21.23
CA GLU A 195 -11.26 19.30 -22.05
C GLU A 195 -9.94 19.74 -21.38
N ASP A 196 -9.83 19.61 -20.05
CA ASP A 196 -8.61 19.93 -19.30
C ASP A 196 -7.51 18.84 -19.39
N TRP A 197 -7.74 17.75 -20.13
CA TRP A 197 -6.70 16.72 -20.35
C TRP A 197 -5.37 17.28 -20.85
N PRO A 198 -5.30 18.19 -21.84
CA PRO A 198 -4.04 18.84 -22.23
C PRO A 198 -3.44 19.73 -21.15
N VAL A 199 -4.27 20.34 -20.30
CA VAL A 199 -3.82 21.16 -19.17
C VAL A 199 -3.13 20.29 -18.14
N LEU A 200 -3.71 19.14 -17.76
CA LEU A 200 -3.11 18.18 -16.86
C LEU A 200 -1.74 17.71 -17.37
N HIS A 201 -1.64 17.32 -18.65
CA HIS A 201 -0.37 16.90 -19.25
C HIS A 201 0.69 18.00 -19.22
N THR A 202 0.30 19.24 -19.52
CA THR A 202 1.20 20.40 -19.51
C THR A 202 1.74 20.65 -18.11
N LYS A 203 0.87 20.67 -17.09
CA LYS A 203 1.23 20.90 -15.70
C LYS A 203 2.11 19.77 -15.12
N LEU A 204 1.81 18.53 -15.44
CA LEU A 204 2.69 17.40 -15.07
C LEU A 204 4.06 17.55 -15.72
N GLY A 205 4.13 17.87 -17.02
CA GLY A 205 5.40 18.11 -17.70
C GLY A 205 6.19 19.26 -17.07
N GLU A 206 5.53 20.35 -16.67
CA GLU A 206 6.15 21.47 -15.95
C GLU A 206 6.72 21.03 -14.59
N MET A 207 5.95 20.23 -13.84
CA MET A 207 6.39 19.67 -12.57
C MET A 207 7.60 18.74 -12.76
N PHE A 208 7.57 17.82 -13.71
CA PHE A 208 8.65 16.88 -13.97
C PHE A 208 9.94 17.52 -14.52
N ARG A 209 9.86 18.69 -15.13
CA ARG A 209 11.06 19.47 -15.55
C ARG A 209 11.80 20.07 -14.36
N LYS A 210 11.13 20.29 -13.22
CA LYS A 210 11.79 20.76 -12.00
C LYS A 210 12.60 19.62 -11.38
N ALA A 211 13.87 19.88 -11.07
CA ALA A 211 14.66 18.94 -10.31
C ALA A 211 14.22 18.94 -8.84
N TYR A 212 14.23 17.77 -8.23
CA TYR A 212 14.03 17.61 -6.79
C TYR A 212 15.03 16.57 -6.24
N ASP A 213 15.41 16.75 -4.99
CA ASP A 213 16.25 15.82 -4.23
C ASP A 213 15.99 16.04 -2.74
N TRP A 214 15.33 15.06 -2.12
CA TRP A 214 14.98 15.05 -0.70
C TRP A 214 15.90 14.13 0.13
N SER A 215 17.06 13.77 -0.41
CA SER A 215 18.01 12.88 0.27
C SER A 215 18.43 13.38 1.65
N LYS A 216 18.41 14.69 1.88
CA LYS A 216 18.73 15.32 3.17
C LYS A 216 17.57 15.26 4.15
N ASP A 217 16.31 15.21 3.68
CA ASP A 217 15.11 15.23 4.50
C ASP A 217 14.66 13.82 4.89
N VAL A 218 14.85 12.84 4.00
CA VAL A 218 14.45 11.44 4.20
C VAL A 218 14.95 10.84 5.53
N PRO A 219 16.20 11.05 5.98
CA PRO A 219 16.67 10.51 7.27
C PRO A 219 15.92 11.04 8.50
N ALA A 220 15.23 12.17 8.39
CA ALA A 220 14.45 12.76 9.48
C ALA A 220 13.07 12.11 9.67
N ILE A 221 12.58 11.33 8.71
CA ILE A 221 11.28 10.67 8.77
C ILE A 221 11.26 9.67 9.92
N LYS A 222 10.27 9.83 10.83
CA LYS A 222 10.10 8.97 12.02
C LYS A 222 9.05 7.91 11.82
N ALA A 223 8.09 8.14 10.92
CA ALA A 223 7.04 7.19 10.62
C ALA A 223 7.64 5.87 10.11
N PRO A 224 7.23 4.70 10.64
CA PRO A 224 7.59 3.42 10.04
C PRO A 224 7.28 3.44 8.56
N THR A 225 8.25 3.05 7.72
CA THR A 225 8.15 3.18 6.26
C THR A 225 8.39 1.85 5.58
N LEU A 226 7.49 1.48 4.66
CA LEU A 226 7.66 0.36 3.74
C LEU A 226 7.84 0.90 2.31
N LEU A 227 8.96 0.53 1.70
CA LEU A 227 9.25 0.77 0.30
C LEU A 227 8.90 -0.46 -0.52
N VAL A 228 8.15 -0.30 -1.62
CA VAL A 228 7.75 -1.40 -2.50
C VAL A 228 8.03 -1.04 -3.95
N PHE A 229 8.79 -1.88 -4.64
CA PHE A 229 9.14 -1.69 -6.05
C PHE A 229 8.96 -2.99 -6.83
N GLY A 230 8.75 -2.89 -8.15
CA GLY A 230 8.91 -4.05 -9.04
C GLY A 230 10.39 -4.32 -9.33
N ASP A 231 10.74 -5.56 -9.70
CA ASP A 231 12.11 -5.87 -10.15
C ASP A 231 12.41 -5.32 -11.57
N ALA A 232 11.35 -4.98 -12.32
CA ALA A 232 11.40 -4.30 -13.61
C ALA A 232 10.74 -2.90 -13.57
N ASP A 233 10.96 -2.16 -12.47
CA ASP A 233 10.37 -0.84 -12.24
C ASP A 233 10.97 0.25 -13.14
N ALA A 234 10.29 1.39 -13.26
CA ALA A 234 10.80 2.62 -13.86
C ALA A 234 11.76 3.39 -12.94
N VAL A 235 11.72 3.10 -11.63
CA VAL A 235 12.69 3.56 -10.63
C VAL A 235 13.82 2.54 -10.54
N ARG A 236 15.07 3.01 -10.58
CA ARG A 236 16.25 2.14 -10.52
C ARG A 236 16.29 1.36 -9.21
N THR A 237 16.50 0.05 -9.27
CA THR A 237 16.60 -0.81 -8.08
C THR A 237 17.70 -0.32 -7.11
N ALA A 238 18.84 0.19 -7.63
CA ALA A 238 19.88 0.78 -6.80
C ALA A 238 19.38 2.00 -6.00
N HIS A 239 18.47 2.80 -6.56
CA HIS A 239 17.84 3.92 -5.85
C HIS A 239 16.90 3.44 -4.75
N ALA A 240 16.15 2.35 -4.99
CA ALA A 240 15.30 1.74 -3.96
C ALA A 240 16.12 1.29 -2.74
N VAL A 241 17.30 0.69 -2.97
CA VAL A 241 18.23 0.29 -1.90
C VAL A 241 18.78 1.53 -1.19
N GLN A 242 19.23 2.55 -1.92
CA GLN A 242 19.70 3.81 -1.34
C GLN A 242 18.60 4.49 -0.49
N PHE A 243 17.36 4.49 -0.95
CA PHE A 243 16.23 5.01 -0.19
C PHE A 243 16.05 4.27 1.14
N PHE A 244 16.09 2.93 1.10
CA PHE A 244 16.03 2.10 2.30
C PHE A 244 17.17 2.42 3.28
N GLU A 245 18.40 2.63 2.79
CA GLU A 245 19.55 2.98 3.61
C GLU A 245 19.43 4.37 4.25
N LEU A 246 18.88 5.36 3.52
CA LEU A 246 18.61 6.71 4.05
C LEU A 246 17.59 6.67 5.19
N LEU A 247 16.60 5.79 5.12
CA LEU A 247 15.62 5.54 6.19
C LEU A 247 16.19 4.73 7.37
N GLY A 248 17.49 4.41 7.35
CA GLY A 248 18.18 3.66 8.40
C GLY A 248 18.13 2.14 8.25
N GLY A 249 17.60 1.63 7.13
CA GLY A 249 17.57 0.21 6.81
C GLY A 249 18.94 -0.35 6.42
N GLY A 250 19.11 -1.67 6.49
CA GLY A 250 20.30 -2.37 6.00
C GLY A 250 21.62 -2.04 6.72
N LYS A 251 21.59 -1.37 7.87
CA LYS A 251 22.80 -0.94 8.61
C LYS A 251 23.43 -2.03 9.45
N LYS A 252 22.66 -3.03 9.86
CA LYS A 252 23.13 -4.17 10.68
C LYS A 252 22.22 -5.39 10.48
N ASP A 253 22.71 -6.55 10.93
CA ASP A 253 21.88 -7.76 11.00
C ASP A 253 20.67 -7.56 11.93
N GLY A 254 19.54 -8.13 11.55
CA GLY A 254 18.30 -8.04 12.31
C GLY A 254 18.29 -8.85 13.61
N GLY A 255 19.20 -9.84 13.74
CA GLY A 255 19.22 -10.79 14.84
C GLY A 255 18.06 -11.80 14.79
N TRP A 256 18.18 -12.87 15.55
CA TRP A 256 17.17 -13.94 15.64
C TRP A 256 15.83 -13.44 16.18
N ASP A 257 15.86 -12.48 17.06
CA ASP A 257 14.68 -11.86 17.70
C ASP A 257 14.16 -10.61 16.97
N GLY A 258 14.83 -10.19 15.90
CA GLY A 258 14.48 -9.00 15.14
C GLY A 258 14.84 -7.67 15.82
N SER A 259 15.56 -7.68 16.96
CA SER A 259 15.92 -6.45 17.70
C SER A 259 16.84 -5.50 16.92
N GLY A 260 17.52 -6.00 15.89
CA GLY A 260 18.35 -5.23 14.98
C GLY A 260 17.60 -4.56 13.82
N ARG A 261 16.30 -4.80 13.66
CA ARG A 261 15.52 -4.23 12.54
C ARG A 261 15.34 -2.72 12.71
N SER A 262 15.39 -2.02 11.59
CA SER A 262 15.01 -0.60 11.53
C SER A 262 13.48 -0.46 11.40
N ASN A 263 12.99 0.78 11.51
CA ASN A 263 11.59 1.11 11.19
C ASN A 263 11.31 1.11 9.69
N ALA A 264 12.37 1.02 8.84
CA ALA A 264 12.23 0.91 7.41
C ALA A 264 12.17 -0.56 6.97
N GLN A 265 11.36 -0.84 5.96
CA GLN A 265 11.24 -2.13 5.29
C GLN A 265 11.34 -1.92 3.78
N LEU A 266 11.87 -2.92 3.06
CA LEU A 266 12.00 -2.90 1.60
C LEU A 266 11.45 -4.21 1.04
N ALA A 267 10.59 -4.08 0.01
CA ALA A 267 10.13 -5.18 -0.82
C ALA A 267 10.43 -4.89 -2.29
N ILE A 268 11.03 -5.84 -2.98
CA ILE A 268 11.17 -5.84 -4.43
C ILE A 268 10.38 -7.04 -4.96
N LEU A 269 9.30 -6.75 -5.67
CA LEU A 269 8.33 -7.75 -6.11
C LEU A 269 8.72 -8.32 -7.48
N PRO A 270 8.94 -9.63 -7.58
CA PRO A 270 9.40 -10.24 -8.83
C PRO A 270 8.32 -10.23 -9.91
N GLY A 271 8.74 -9.99 -11.16
CA GLY A 271 7.88 -10.01 -12.34
C GLY A 271 6.94 -8.82 -12.47
N LEU A 272 7.09 -7.78 -11.64
CA LEU A 272 6.27 -6.58 -11.71
C LEU A 272 7.06 -5.40 -12.27
N THR A 273 6.37 -4.63 -13.09
CA THR A 273 6.85 -3.37 -13.65
C THR A 273 6.22 -2.19 -12.93
N HIS A 274 6.70 -0.99 -13.19
CA HIS A 274 6.06 0.24 -12.76
C HIS A 274 4.56 0.27 -13.10
N TYR A 275 4.19 -0.25 -14.29
CA TYR A 275 2.85 -0.15 -14.85
C TYR A 275 1.89 -1.28 -14.45
N THR A 276 2.38 -2.29 -13.71
CA THR A 276 1.56 -3.43 -13.26
C THR A 276 1.47 -3.57 -11.75
N ILE A 277 2.39 -2.95 -11.01
CA ILE A 277 2.50 -3.11 -9.56
C ILE A 277 1.29 -2.55 -8.81
N PHE A 278 0.75 -1.39 -9.21
CA PHE A 278 -0.31 -0.69 -8.48
C PHE A 278 -1.63 -1.45 -8.43
N SER A 279 -1.88 -2.34 -9.39
CA SER A 279 -3.08 -3.16 -9.48
C SER A 279 -2.86 -4.63 -9.13
N SER A 280 -1.64 -5.01 -8.76
CA SER A 280 -1.28 -6.40 -8.45
C SER A 280 -1.80 -6.82 -7.06
N PRO A 281 -2.50 -7.96 -6.92
CA PRO A 281 -2.87 -8.52 -5.62
C PRO A 281 -1.65 -8.79 -4.71
N VAL A 282 -0.46 -9.01 -5.31
CA VAL A 282 0.80 -9.18 -4.56
C VAL A 282 1.16 -7.90 -3.80
N LEU A 283 0.89 -6.72 -4.37
CA LEU A 283 1.09 -5.46 -3.66
C LEU A 283 0.24 -5.41 -2.39
N ALA A 284 -1.06 -5.67 -2.49
CA ALA A 284 -1.95 -5.63 -1.33
C ALA A 284 -1.54 -6.64 -0.25
N SER A 285 -1.17 -7.87 -0.63
CA SER A 285 -0.70 -8.88 0.33
C SER A 285 0.65 -8.53 0.97
N THR A 286 1.51 -7.77 0.26
CA THR A 286 2.80 -7.31 0.79
C THR A 286 2.63 -6.18 1.79
N VAL A 287 1.74 -5.21 1.52
CA VAL A 287 1.58 -4.02 2.39
C VAL A 287 0.70 -4.30 3.61
N THR A 288 -0.25 -5.23 3.52
CA THR A 288 -1.20 -5.52 4.61
C THR A 288 -0.53 -5.87 5.94
N PRO A 289 0.44 -6.80 6.03
CA PRO A 289 1.09 -7.12 7.30
C PRO A 289 1.83 -5.93 7.94
N PHE A 290 2.41 -5.05 7.11
CA PHE A 290 3.06 -3.84 7.58
C PHE A 290 2.04 -2.85 8.15
N LEU A 291 0.93 -2.63 7.45
CA LEU A 291 -0.12 -1.71 7.88
C LEU A 291 -0.82 -2.19 9.16
N ASP A 292 -0.97 -3.51 9.36
CA ASP A 292 -1.62 -4.11 10.53
C ASP A 292 -0.71 -4.15 11.76
N ALA A 293 0.62 -4.18 11.57
CA ALA A 293 1.56 -4.22 12.68
C ALA A 293 1.31 -3.07 13.66
N VAL A 294 1.42 -3.36 14.95
CA VAL A 294 1.33 -2.33 16.00
C VAL A 294 2.56 -1.42 15.93
N VAL A 295 2.35 -0.12 15.89
CA VAL A 295 3.42 0.85 16.10
C VAL A 295 3.63 0.92 17.61
N PRO A 296 4.82 0.61 18.16
CA PRO A 296 5.08 0.80 19.57
C PRO A 296 4.88 2.28 19.92
N ASP A 297 3.94 2.57 20.80
CA ASP A 297 3.85 3.90 21.39
C ASP A 297 5.17 4.18 22.10
N GLY A 298 5.88 5.25 21.73
CA GLY A 298 7.17 5.63 22.34
C GLY A 298 7.15 5.89 23.84
N SER A 299 6.02 5.60 24.51
CA SER A 299 5.82 5.74 25.95
C SER A 299 5.97 4.44 26.74
N SER A 300 6.08 3.25 26.09
CA SER A 300 6.32 2.03 26.85
C SER A 300 7.83 1.84 27.07
N THR A 301 8.31 2.29 28.22
CA THR A 301 9.52 1.79 28.86
C THR A 301 9.45 0.24 28.85
N PRO A 302 10.52 -0.51 28.49
CA PRO A 302 10.48 -1.96 28.55
C PRO A 302 10.11 -2.38 29.97
N GLY A 303 8.87 -2.80 30.16
CA GLY A 303 8.43 -3.37 31.42
C GLY A 303 9.30 -4.59 31.70
N THR A 304 10.02 -4.54 32.82
CA THR A 304 10.73 -5.67 33.41
C THR A 304 9.84 -6.90 33.34
N ALA A 305 10.23 -7.86 32.50
CA ALA A 305 9.59 -9.17 32.48
C ALA A 305 9.63 -9.72 33.90
N ARG A 306 8.47 -9.86 34.52
CA ARG A 306 8.34 -10.61 35.78
C ARG A 306 8.85 -12.02 35.50
N SER A 307 10.00 -12.32 36.06
CA SER A 307 10.50 -13.68 36.13
C SER A 307 9.50 -14.50 36.95
N THR A 308 8.72 -15.33 36.30
CA THR A 308 7.97 -16.41 36.93
C THR A 308 8.99 -17.42 37.38
N GLN A 309 9.35 -17.38 38.65
CA GLN A 309 10.13 -18.43 39.29
C GLN A 309 9.34 -19.74 39.18
N VAL A 310 9.76 -20.59 38.26
CA VAL A 310 9.37 -21.99 38.25
C VAL A 310 10.14 -22.67 39.39
N ARG A 311 9.41 -23.01 40.43
CA ARG A 311 9.94 -23.85 41.53
C ARG A 311 10.46 -25.16 40.95
N SER A 312 11.77 -25.41 41.12
CA SER A 312 12.44 -26.64 40.83
C SER A 312 11.92 -27.74 41.74
N GLY A 313 11.11 -28.64 41.19
CA GLY A 313 10.86 -29.95 41.78
C GLY A 313 11.91 -30.94 41.27
N THR A 314 12.77 -31.35 42.15
CA THR A 314 13.79 -32.40 41.99
C THR A 314 13.17 -33.76 41.71
N GLN A 315 13.50 -34.38 40.59
CA GLN A 315 13.66 -35.85 40.53
C GLN A 315 14.72 -36.22 39.47
N PRO A 316 15.64 -37.12 39.81
CA PRO A 316 16.70 -37.57 38.92
C PRO A 316 16.28 -38.83 38.16
N SER A 317 16.36 -38.84 36.84
CA SER A 317 16.39 -40.09 36.09
C SER A 317 17.56 -40.12 35.11
N ARG A 318 18.34 -41.15 35.31
CA ARG A 318 19.51 -41.61 34.54
C ARG A 318 19.18 -41.76 33.06
N LEU A 319 20.05 -41.20 32.22
CA LEU A 319 20.45 -41.82 30.94
C LEU A 319 21.83 -41.28 30.57
N THR A 320 22.84 -42.07 31.06
CA THR A 320 24.22 -42.03 30.56
C THR A 320 24.31 -43.04 29.42
N ALA A 321 24.92 -42.62 28.33
CA ALA A 321 25.76 -43.39 27.44
C ALA A 321 25.50 -43.16 25.97
N LEU A 322 26.60 -43.04 25.30
CA LEU A 322 26.85 -43.19 23.85
C LEU A 322 26.89 -41.90 23.04
N LEU A 323 28.13 -41.38 22.96
CA LEU A 323 28.77 -41.09 21.67
C LEU A 323 30.23 -40.64 21.94
N ARG A 324 31.15 -41.61 22.01
CA ARG A 324 32.58 -41.42 21.73
C ARG A 324 32.81 -41.87 20.29
N CYS A 325 33.25 -40.99 19.43
CA CYS A 325 33.99 -41.33 18.21
C CYS A 325 35.24 -40.46 18.17
N THR A 326 36.38 -41.10 18.31
CA THR A 326 37.71 -40.70 17.90
C THR A 326 38.29 -41.85 17.06
N PRO A 327 39.36 -41.66 16.30
CA PRO A 327 40.04 -40.49 15.76
C PRO A 327 39.81 -40.26 14.26
#